data_ead4de64e370cde694e8330bd4a0b507
#
_entry.id   ead4de64e370cde694e8330bd4a0b507
#
_cell.length_a   1.000
_cell.length_b   1.000
_cell.length_c   1.000
_cell.angle_alpha   90.00
_cell.angle_beta   90.00
_cell.angle_gamma   90.00
#
_symmetry.space_group_name_H-M   'P 1'
#
loop_
_entity.id
_entity.type
_entity.pdbx_description
1 polymer ?
#
loop_
_entity_poly.entity_id
_entity_poly.type
_entity_poly.pdbx_seq_one_letter_code
_entity_poly.pdbx_strand_id
1 'polypeptide(L)'
;MALVIEFTCDLPNGVHARPASLVETLCNRFSSAIEWRNLRRETSGNAKSALAIIGSNTLKGDACQLVIHGEDEADAFAALSAFIENEFPQCDAPLPAAHALEIQPVPASLSRLNPTLFHARPVCAGSAGGRLIHLKSRDLHELGELPGAVAPEQEQAALDNGLRLLVKDIELRLLDNDGTASAILDAHRSLATDASLRQHLLDGILTGLSCAQAIVATSDHFCARFRDSGNTYLQERVLDVRDVCFQLLQHIYGEARFPPPGQLREATICLADELTPSQFLELDKAHLKGLLLRGGGTTSHTVILARSFNIPTLVGVDLDALLPWEGTQVQIDGTAGLLVVDPSPAVARYYQQEAWVQAQIQQQQQVWLDKPGQTEDGIRVEIAANIAHSVEAVAAFNNGAQSVGLFRTEMLYMDRPGAPSEDELYNIFCQALEPAAGR
;
A
#
# COMPACT_ATOMS: atom_id res chain seq x y z
N MET A 1 16.32 29.70 -24.89
CA MET A 1 17.35 28.73 -24.37
C MET A 1 16.68 27.98 -23.26
N ALA A 2 16.89 26.66 -23.16
CA ALA A 2 16.35 25.92 -22.03
C ALA A 2 16.97 26.41 -20.72
N LEU A 3 16.16 26.64 -19.70
CA LEU A 3 16.61 26.96 -18.36
C LEU A 3 16.92 25.65 -17.61
N VAL A 4 17.97 25.64 -16.79
CA VAL A 4 18.44 24.44 -16.09
C VAL A 4 18.60 24.74 -14.61
N ILE A 5 17.98 23.91 -13.76
CA ILE A 5 18.17 23.92 -12.31
C ILE A 5 19.07 22.72 -11.98
N GLU A 6 20.22 22.98 -11.37
CA GLU A 6 21.16 21.94 -10.93
C GLU A 6 21.04 21.76 -9.40
N PHE A 7 20.97 20.51 -8.95
CA PHE A 7 20.90 20.22 -7.53
C PHE A 7 21.44 18.82 -7.21
N THR A 8 21.69 18.56 -5.94
CA THR A 8 22.02 17.22 -5.42
C THR A 8 20.82 16.67 -4.67
N CYS A 9 20.49 15.42 -4.89
CA CYS A 9 19.41 14.76 -4.15
C CYS A 9 19.85 14.47 -2.72
N ASP A 10 19.29 15.22 -1.74
CA ASP A 10 19.59 15.03 -0.32
C ASP A 10 18.56 14.15 0.42
N LEU A 11 17.56 13.63 -0.31
CA LEU A 11 16.52 12.77 0.27
C LEU A 11 17.12 11.48 0.84
N PRO A 12 16.82 11.13 2.10
CA PRO A 12 17.43 9.98 2.78
C PRO A 12 17.15 8.65 2.07
N ASN A 13 15.96 8.50 1.46
CA ASN A 13 15.54 7.29 0.76
C ASN A 13 15.60 7.44 -0.79
N GLY A 14 16.19 8.55 -1.29
CA GLY A 14 16.17 8.88 -2.72
C GLY A 14 14.79 9.34 -3.21
N VAL A 15 14.65 9.49 -4.53
CA VAL A 15 13.39 9.95 -5.14
C VAL A 15 12.46 8.77 -5.35
N HIS A 16 11.53 8.61 -4.43
CA HIS A 16 10.44 7.63 -4.46
C HIS A 16 9.08 8.30 -4.79
N ALA A 17 7.98 7.57 -4.67
CA ALA A 17 6.66 8.03 -5.11
C ALA A 17 6.26 9.40 -4.56
N ARG A 18 6.48 9.67 -3.26
CA ARG A 18 6.07 10.92 -2.62
C ARG A 18 6.85 12.14 -3.14
N PRO A 19 8.19 12.20 -3.08
CA PRO A 19 8.94 13.29 -3.71
C PRO A 19 8.62 13.44 -5.20
N ALA A 20 8.51 12.32 -5.94
CA ALA A 20 8.21 12.35 -7.36
C ALA A 20 6.83 12.95 -7.67
N SER A 21 5.80 12.60 -6.89
CA SER A 21 4.44 13.13 -7.06
C SER A 21 4.37 14.63 -6.73
N LEU A 22 5.15 15.12 -5.77
CA LEU A 22 5.23 16.56 -5.48
C LEU A 22 5.86 17.33 -6.65
N VAL A 23 6.96 16.81 -7.20
CA VAL A 23 7.60 17.38 -8.41
C VAL A 23 6.64 17.35 -9.59
N GLU A 24 6.01 16.19 -9.86
CA GLU A 24 5.00 16.03 -10.92
C GLU A 24 3.88 17.06 -10.80
N THR A 25 3.28 17.19 -9.61
CA THR A 25 2.18 18.13 -9.36
C THR A 25 2.59 19.56 -9.63
N LEU A 26 3.79 19.96 -9.20
CA LEU A 26 4.30 21.29 -9.46
C LEU A 26 4.60 21.50 -10.95
N CYS A 27 5.24 20.53 -11.61
CA CYS A 27 5.55 20.60 -13.02
C CYS A 27 4.29 20.67 -13.91
N ASN A 28 3.21 20.01 -13.52
CA ASN A 28 1.94 20.00 -14.25
C ASN A 28 1.16 21.34 -14.20
N ARG A 29 1.59 22.30 -13.36
CA ARG A 29 1.04 23.66 -13.36
C ARG A 29 1.50 24.50 -14.54
N PHE A 30 2.56 24.08 -15.24
CA PHE A 30 3.18 24.83 -16.33
C PHE A 30 2.96 24.14 -17.66
N SER A 31 2.90 24.94 -18.74
CA SER A 31 2.80 24.43 -20.11
C SER A 31 4.13 23.94 -20.66
N SER A 32 5.26 24.50 -20.18
CA SER A 32 6.63 24.15 -20.58
C SER A 32 6.92 22.66 -20.43
N ALA A 33 7.71 22.12 -21.35
CA ALA A 33 8.31 20.79 -21.21
C ALA A 33 9.39 20.85 -20.12
N ILE A 34 9.33 19.91 -19.18
CA ILE A 34 10.25 19.82 -18.05
C ILE A 34 10.79 18.38 -18.00
N GLU A 35 12.11 18.26 -18.08
CA GLU A 35 12.80 16.97 -18.05
C GLU A 35 13.61 16.85 -16.76
N TRP A 36 13.42 15.74 -16.04
CA TRP A 36 14.25 15.32 -14.93
C TRP A 36 15.44 14.53 -15.45
N ARG A 37 16.65 14.87 -15.03
CA ARG A 37 17.88 14.15 -15.37
C ARG A 37 18.66 13.76 -14.13
N ASN A 38 19.06 12.50 -14.05
CA ASN A 38 20.04 12.02 -13.10
C ASN A 38 21.38 11.91 -13.82
N LEU A 39 22.29 12.81 -13.53
CA LEU A 39 23.59 12.90 -14.23
C LEU A 39 24.54 11.76 -13.87
N ARG A 40 24.41 11.23 -12.64
CA ARG A 40 25.27 10.13 -12.18
C ARG A 40 24.92 8.80 -12.85
N ARG A 41 23.65 8.59 -13.15
CA ARG A 41 23.15 7.35 -13.74
C ARG A 41 22.86 7.45 -15.24
N GLU A 42 23.04 8.64 -15.79
CA GLU A 42 22.76 8.94 -17.20
C GLU A 42 21.31 8.59 -17.62
N THR A 43 20.37 8.81 -16.71
CA THR A 43 18.95 8.55 -16.92
C THR A 43 18.17 9.84 -16.96
N SER A 44 17.10 9.87 -17.76
CA SER A 44 16.20 11.02 -17.81
C SER A 44 14.73 10.59 -17.95
N GLY A 45 13.82 11.50 -17.63
CA GLY A 45 12.39 11.27 -17.74
C GLY A 45 11.59 12.57 -17.72
N ASN A 46 10.35 12.50 -18.18
CA ASN A 46 9.42 13.62 -18.11
C ASN A 46 9.11 13.97 -16.64
N ALA A 47 9.47 15.17 -16.20
CA ALA A 47 9.21 15.61 -14.84
C ALA A 47 7.71 15.83 -14.52
N LYS A 48 6.84 15.76 -15.52
CA LYS A 48 5.38 15.75 -15.39
C LYS A 48 4.80 14.34 -15.20
N SER A 49 5.66 13.35 -14.92
CA SER A 49 5.28 11.97 -14.62
C SER A 49 6.06 11.47 -13.42
N ALA A 50 5.36 11.11 -12.36
CA ALA A 50 5.98 10.52 -11.18
C ALA A 50 6.71 9.22 -11.52
N LEU A 51 6.14 8.37 -12.38
CA LEU A 51 6.76 7.13 -12.84
C LEU A 51 8.09 7.39 -13.57
N ALA A 52 8.15 8.41 -14.43
CA ALA A 52 9.36 8.74 -15.15
C ALA A 52 10.47 9.27 -14.21
N ILE A 53 10.11 10.11 -13.24
CA ILE A 53 11.02 10.62 -12.22
C ILE A 53 11.55 9.46 -11.36
N ILE A 54 10.69 8.59 -10.87
CA ILE A 54 11.06 7.38 -10.11
C ILE A 54 11.96 6.47 -10.95
N GLY A 55 11.58 6.27 -12.21
CA GLY A 55 12.35 5.48 -13.17
C GLY A 55 13.75 6.03 -13.45
N SER A 56 14.07 7.29 -13.09
CA SER A 56 15.43 7.83 -13.16
C SER A 56 16.38 7.24 -12.11
N ASN A 57 15.84 6.47 -11.13
CA ASN A 57 16.57 5.81 -10.05
C ASN A 57 17.52 6.77 -9.30
N THR A 58 16.98 7.93 -8.91
CA THR A 58 17.74 8.97 -8.21
C THR A 58 17.87 8.63 -6.74
N LEU A 59 19.09 8.45 -6.26
CA LEU A 59 19.41 8.15 -4.88
C LEU A 59 20.07 9.35 -4.18
N LYS A 60 20.17 9.26 -2.84
CA LYS A 60 20.85 10.27 -2.05
C LYS A 60 22.29 10.50 -2.54
N GLY A 61 22.64 11.76 -2.77
CA GLY A 61 23.93 12.19 -3.26
C GLY A 61 24.09 12.16 -4.78
N ASP A 62 23.06 11.80 -5.53
CA ASP A 62 23.09 11.88 -6.99
C ASP A 62 22.96 13.35 -7.45
N ALA A 63 23.79 13.75 -8.43
CA ALA A 63 23.67 15.03 -9.10
C ALA A 63 22.53 14.99 -10.12
N CYS A 64 21.63 15.97 -10.05
CA CYS A 64 20.40 16.04 -10.83
C CYS A 64 20.26 17.39 -11.56
N GLN A 65 19.45 17.38 -12.61
CA GLN A 65 19.05 18.57 -13.34
C GLN A 65 17.55 18.53 -13.66
N LEU A 66 16.89 19.70 -13.57
CA LEU A 66 15.61 19.96 -14.22
C LEU A 66 15.88 20.86 -15.43
N VAL A 67 15.54 20.37 -16.61
CA VAL A 67 15.68 21.11 -17.88
C VAL A 67 14.31 21.57 -18.32
N ILE A 68 14.13 22.90 -18.43
CA ILE A 68 12.84 23.56 -18.66
C ILE A 68 12.87 24.26 -20.00
N HIS A 69 11.86 24.03 -20.83
CA HIS A 69 11.73 24.66 -22.14
C HIS A 69 10.28 24.88 -22.52
N GLY A 70 9.89 26.11 -22.86
CA GLY A 70 8.53 26.47 -23.28
C GLY A 70 8.20 27.94 -23.09
N GLU A 71 6.92 28.29 -23.23
CA GLU A 71 6.48 29.68 -23.18
C GLU A 71 6.51 30.29 -21.77
N ASP A 72 6.25 29.45 -20.73
CA ASP A 72 6.24 29.83 -19.31
C ASP A 72 7.51 29.33 -18.57
N GLU A 73 8.63 29.11 -19.29
CA GLU A 73 9.87 28.54 -18.73
C GLU A 73 10.45 29.40 -17.59
N ALA A 74 10.27 30.73 -17.61
CA ALA A 74 10.77 31.62 -16.56
C ALA A 74 9.99 31.44 -15.23
N ASP A 75 8.67 31.34 -15.31
CA ASP A 75 7.80 31.14 -14.14
C ASP A 75 7.98 29.72 -13.56
N ALA A 76 8.10 28.72 -14.44
CA ALA A 76 8.39 27.36 -14.06
C ALA A 76 9.77 27.25 -13.36
N PHE A 77 10.80 27.91 -13.90
CA PHE A 77 12.13 27.94 -13.30
C PHE A 77 12.10 28.55 -11.90
N ALA A 78 11.43 29.69 -11.72
CA ALA A 78 11.35 30.36 -10.42
C ALA A 78 10.64 29.48 -9.37
N ALA A 79 9.50 28.89 -9.73
CA ALA A 79 8.73 28.03 -8.82
C ALA A 79 9.48 26.73 -8.47
N LEU A 80 10.07 26.07 -9.47
CA LEU A 80 10.82 24.83 -9.26
C LEU A 80 12.13 25.05 -8.49
N SER A 81 12.83 26.16 -8.72
CA SER A 81 14.03 26.52 -7.94
C SER A 81 13.68 26.71 -6.47
N ALA A 82 12.61 27.46 -6.19
CA ALA A 82 12.15 27.66 -4.80
C ALA A 82 11.76 26.36 -4.12
N PHE A 83 11.06 25.46 -4.84
CA PHE A 83 10.68 24.15 -4.34
C PHE A 83 11.91 23.27 -4.05
N ILE A 84 12.84 23.16 -5.01
CA ILE A 84 14.06 22.33 -4.86
C ILE A 84 14.93 22.81 -3.70
N GLU A 85 15.01 24.13 -3.46
CA GLU A 85 15.82 24.70 -2.38
C GLU A 85 15.17 24.56 -1.00
N ASN A 86 13.84 24.72 -0.90
CA ASN A 86 13.19 24.91 0.40
C ASN A 86 12.33 23.70 0.82
N GLU A 87 11.65 23.03 -0.10
CA GLU A 87 10.64 22.00 0.21
C GLU A 87 11.15 20.59 -0.11
N PHE A 88 11.81 20.40 -1.24
CA PHE A 88 12.26 19.09 -1.69
C PHE A 88 13.15 18.35 -0.67
N PRO A 89 14.15 18.98 0.01
CA PRO A 89 14.97 18.30 1.01
C PRO A 89 14.19 17.82 2.23
N GLN A 90 13.01 18.39 2.49
CA GLN A 90 12.18 18.11 3.66
C GLN A 90 10.99 17.19 3.34
N CYS A 91 10.78 16.84 2.07
CA CYS A 91 9.61 16.05 1.66
C CYS A 91 9.73 14.56 1.98
N ASP A 92 10.85 14.10 2.54
CA ASP A 92 11.08 12.71 2.92
C ASP A 92 11.79 12.60 4.27
N ALA A 93 11.45 11.57 5.06
CA ALA A 93 12.07 11.27 6.34
C ALA A 93 12.77 9.90 6.28
N PRO A 94 13.85 9.69 7.05
CA PRO A 94 14.49 8.39 7.14
C PRO A 94 13.49 7.32 7.56
N LEU A 95 13.48 6.20 6.84
CA LEU A 95 12.66 5.05 7.21
C LEU A 95 13.08 4.58 8.62
N PRO A 96 12.11 4.25 9.51
CA PRO A 96 12.44 3.65 10.79
C PRO A 96 13.20 2.34 10.53
N ALA A 97 14.27 2.12 11.30
CA ALA A 97 15.05 0.89 11.21
C ALA A 97 14.10 -0.32 11.33
N ALA A 98 14.18 -1.25 10.39
CA ALA A 98 13.41 -2.45 10.44
C ALA A 98 13.77 -3.22 11.72
N HIS A 99 12.90 -3.19 12.72
CA HIS A 99 13.06 -4.03 13.90
C HIS A 99 12.95 -5.49 13.44
N ALA A 100 14.05 -6.23 13.53
CA ALA A 100 14.01 -7.67 13.42
C ALA A 100 13.08 -8.19 14.51
N LEU A 101 11.91 -8.72 14.13
CA LEU A 101 11.02 -9.39 15.08
C LEU A 101 11.76 -10.67 15.50
N GLU A 102 12.05 -10.76 16.78
CA GLU A 102 12.61 -12.00 17.37
C GLU A 102 11.56 -13.11 17.24
N ILE A 103 12.00 -14.27 16.75
CA ILE A 103 11.15 -15.47 16.73
C ILE A 103 10.88 -15.83 18.19
N GLN A 104 9.63 -15.70 18.61
CA GLN A 104 9.25 -16.07 19.96
C GLN A 104 9.32 -17.61 20.12
N PRO A 105 9.79 -18.10 21.27
CA PRO A 105 9.79 -19.53 21.53
C PRO A 105 8.35 -20.08 21.54
N VAL A 106 8.17 -21.26 20.94
CA VAL A 106 6.86 -21.94 20.96
C VAL A 106 6.42 -22.16 22.42
N PRO A 107 5.17 -21.76 22.77
CA PRO A 107 4.66 -21.97 24.12
C PRO A 107 4.80 -23.41 24.57
N ALA A 108 5.32 -23.65 25.78
CA ALA A 108 5.58 -24.99 26.29
C ALA A 108 4.32 -25.89 26.34
N SER A 109 3.16 -25.30 26.56
CA SER A 109 1.84 -25.95 26.51
C SER A 109 1.51 -26.47 25.12
N LEU A 110 1.81 -25.69 24.07
CA LEU A 110 1.61 -26.08 22.68
C LEU A 110 2.66 -27.12 22.23
N SER A 111 3.93 -26.93 22.58
CA SER A 111 5.02 -27.87 22.25
C SER A 111 4.75 -29.29 22.75
N ARG A 112 4.14 -29.44 23.94
CA ARG A 112 3.79 -30.75 24.51
C ARG A 112 2.74 -31.51 23.70
N LEU A 113 1.97 -30.82 22.86
CA LEU A 113 0.97 -31.42 21.99
C LEU A 113 1.55 -31.93 20.67
N ASN A 114 2.87 -31.71 20.46
CA ASN A 114 3.63 -32.13 19.28
C ASN A 114 2.95 -31.81 17.93
N PRO A 115 2.52 -30.53 17.69
CA PRO A 115 1.90 -30.15 16.45
C PRO A 115 2.91 -30.05 15.30
N THR A 116 2.44 -30.17 14.07
CA THR A 116 3.24 -29.82 12.89
C THR A 116 3.25 -28.30 12.73
N LEU A 117 4.43 -27.68 12.90
CA LEU A 117 4.60 -26.23 12.96
C LEU A 117 5.46 -25.71 11.82
N PHE A 118 5.06 -24.54 11.32
CA PHE A 118 5.88 -23.69 10.47
C PHE A 118 6.08 -22.34 11.16
N HIS A 119 7.31 -21.83 11.10
CA HIS A 119 7.63 -20.50 11.63
C HIS A 119 7.68 -19.48 10.51
N ALA A 120 7.14 -18.30 10.77
CA ALA A 120 7.22 -17.17 9.86
C ALA A 120 7.19 -15.87 10.66
N ARG A 121 7.50 -14.77 10.00
CA ARG A 121 7.57 -13.46 10.64
C ARG A 121 6.16 -12.92 10.89
N PRO A 122 5.76 -12.64 12.14
CA PRO A 122 4.46 -12.04 12.43
C PRO A 122 4.45 -10.56 12.04
N VAL A 123 3.37 -10.12 11.39
CA VAL A 123 3.18 -8.71 11.01
C VAL A 123 1.82 -8.14 11.45
N CYS A 124 0.83 -9.00 11.68
CA CYS A 124 -0.41 -8.63 12.33
C CYS A 124 -0.76 -9.70 13.38
N ALA A 125 -0.96 -9.25 14.61
CA ALA A 125 -1.25 -10.11 15.74
C ALA A 125 -2.66 -10.74 15.64
N GLY A 126 -2.87 -11.79 16.43
CA GLY A 126 -4.14 -12.51 16.52
C GLY A 126 -3.99 -13.97 16.13
N SER A 127 -5.00 -14.76 16.43
CA SER A 127 -5.02 -16.17 16.05
C SER A 127 -6.37 -16.55 15.42
N ALA A 128 -6.32 -17.40 14.39
CA ALA A 128 -7.53 -17.85 13.70
C ALA A 128 -7.33 -19.21 13.04
N GLY A 129 -8.39 -20.01 13.03
CA GLY A 129 -8.45 -21.27 12.30
C GLY A 129 -9.19 -21.13 10.97
N GLY A 130 -8.76 -21.86 9.96
CA GLY A 130 -9.45 -21.86 8.66
C GLY A 130 -8.85 -22.88 7.72
N ARG A 131 -9.47 -23.02 6.54
CA ARG A 131 -8.96 -23.86 5.48
C ARG A 131 -7.84 -23.13 4.74
N LEU A 132 -6.72 -23.80 4.50
CA LEU A 132 -5.62 -23.24 3.72
C LEU A 132 -5.98 -23.23 2.24
N ILE A 133 -5.97 -22.05 1.62
CA ILE A 133 -6.23 -21.89 0.19
C ILE A 133 -5.09 -21.09 -0.42
N HIS A 134 -4.49 -21.65 -1.48
CA HIS A 134 -3.48 -20.96 -2.26
C HIS A 134 -4.15 -19.99 -3.24
N LEU A 135 -3.90 -18.70 -3.03
CA LEU A 135 -4.26 -17.65 -3.99
C LEU A 135 -3.11 -17.47 -4.97
N LYS A 136 -3.34 -17.85 -6.20
CA LYS A 136 -2.35 -17.62 -7.26
C LYS A 136 -2.15 -16.12 -7.45
N SER A 137 -0.89 -15.73 -7.55
CA SER A 137 -0.52 -14.36 -7.93
C SER A 137 -1.14 -14.03 -9.30
N ARG A 138 -1.63 -12.81 -9.47
CA ARG A 138 -2.05 -12.28 -10.79
C ARG A 138 -0.79 -11.93 -11.58
N ASP A 139 -0.12 -12.96 -12.10
CA ASP A 139 0.99 -12.73 -13.03
C ASP A 139 0.41 -12.44 -14.42
N LEU A 140 0.76 -11.27 -14.95
CA LEU A 140 0.32 -10.85 -16.29
C LEU A 140 0.85 -11.80 -17.38
N HIS A 141 1.91 -12.56 -17.10
CA HIS A 141 2.46 -13.58 -18.02
C HIS A 141 1.72 -14.92 -17.95
N GLU A 142 0.96 -15.20 -16.88
CA GLU A 142 0.17 -16.42 -16.73
C GLU A 142 -1.24 -16.28 -17.33
N LEU A 143 -1.57 -15.13 -17.93
CA LEU A 143 -2.92 -14.82 -18.44
C LEU A 143 -3.34 -15.64 -19.67
N GLY A 144 -2.50 -16.56 -20.16
CA GLY A 144 -2.77 -17.35 -21.35
C GLY A 144 -2.67 -16.52 -22.64
N GLU A 145 -3.39 -16.93 -23.68
CA GLU A 145 -3.32 -16.27 -24.98
C GLU A 145 -3.99 -14.89 -24.95
N LEU A 146 -3.17 -13.84 -25.10
CA LEU A 146 -3.65 -12.47 -25.11
C LEU A 146 -4.40 -12.16 -26.43
N PRO A 147 -5.40 -11.24 -26.42
CA PRO A 147 -6.06 -10.80 -27.63
C PRO A 147 -5.07 -10.34 -28.69
N GLY A 148 -5.27 -10.76 -29.94
CA GLY A 148 -4.50 -10.26 -31.07
C GLY A 148 -4.82 -8.79 -31.37
N ALA A 149 -3.88 -8.09 -32.02
CA ALA A 149 -4.06 -6.70 -32.40
C ALA A 149 -5.13 -6.56 -33.51
N VAL A 150 -5.95 -5.52 -33.37
CA VAL A 150 -6.86 -5.03 -34.41
C VAL A 150 -6.31 -3.71 -35.00
N ALA A 151 -7.16 -2.85 -35.58
CA ALA A 151 -6.69 -1.57 -36.08
C ALA A 151 -6.19 -0.66 -34.94
N PRO A 152 -5.06 0.05 -35.08
CA PRO A 152 -4.48 0.90 -34.03
C PRO A 152 -5.47 1.90 -33.42
N GLU A 153 -6.36 2.46 -34.23
CA GLU A 153 -7.38 3.41 -33.76
C GLU A 153 -8.39 2.74 -32.83
N GLN A 154 -8.71 1.47 -33.06
CA GLN A 154 -9.62 0.70 -32.21
C GLN A 154 -8.92 0.32 -30.90
N GLU A 155 -7.65 -0.08 -30.95
CA GLU A 155 -6.85 -0.36 -29.76
C GLU A 155 -6.69 0.90 -28.87
N GLN A 156 -6.41 2.05 -29.50
CA GLN A 156 -6.32 3.32 -28.79
C GLN A 156 -7.66 3.72 -28.16
N ALA A 157 -8.77 3.57 -28.87
CA ALA A 157 -10.09 3.87 -28.33
C ALA A 157 -10.45 2.93 -27.14
N ALA A 158 -10.06 1.64 -27.23
CA ALA A 158 -10.24 0.67 -26.14
C ALA A 158 -9.40 1.06 -24.91
N LEU A 159 -8.14 1.48 -25.12
CA LEU A 159 -7.26 1.97 -24.05
C LEU A 159 -7.84 3.21 -23.36
N ASP A 160 -8.22 4.24 -24.12
CA ASP A 160 -8.75 5.48 -23.57
C ASP A 160 -10.05 5.25 -22.79
N ASN A 161 -10.93 4.37 -23.30
CA ASN A 161 -12.15 3.97 -22.59
C ASN A 161 -11.82 3.18 -21.31
N GLY A 162 -10.89 2.25 -21.38
CA GLY A 162 -10.45 1.42 -20.24
C GLY A 162 -9.85 2.28 -19.12
N LEU A 163 -8.94 3.20 -19.45
CA LEU A 163 -8.36 4.13 -18.47
C LEU A 163 -9.43 5.01 -17.82
N ARG A 164 -10.38 5.53 -18.60
CA ARG A 164 -11.50 6.33 -18.07
C ARG A 164 -12.38 5.54 -17.11
N LEU A 165 -12.68 4.26 -17.43
CA LEU A 165 -13.48 3.38 -16.58
C LEU A 165 -12.73 3.02 -15.30
N LEU A 166 -11.43 2.71 -15.40
CA LEU A 166 -10.57 2.41 -14.25
C LEU A 166 -10.50 3.59 -13.28
N VAL A 167 -10.22 4.80 -13.77
CA VAL A 167 -10.16 6.00 -12.94
C VAL A 167 -11.51 6.24 -12.24
N LYS A 168 -12.62 6.13 -12.97
CA LYS A 168 -13.96 6.26 -12.39
C LYS A 168 -14.24 5.22 -11.30
N ASP A 169 -13.82 3.95 -11.49
CA ASP A 169 -14.00 2.91 -10.49
C ASP A 169 -13.18 3.20 -9.23
N ILE A 170 -11.93 3.63 -9.39
CA ILE A 170 -11.07 4.06 -8.28
C ILE A 170 -11.71 5.23 -7.52
N GLU A 171 -12.22 6.23 -8.22
CA GLU A 171 -12.91 7.38 -7.61
C GLU A 171 -14.15 6.97 -6.81
N LEU A 172 -14.95 6.03 -7.32
CA LEU A 172 -16.09 5.49 -6.58
C LEU A 172 -15.66 4.75 -5.31
N ARG A 173 -14.62 3.92 -5.40
CA ARG A 173 -14.08 3.23 -4.22
C ARG A 173 -13.48 4.19 -3.19
N LEU A 174 -12.93 5.33 -3.62
CA LEU A 174 -12.45 6.37 -2.72
C LEU A 174 -13.57 7.00 -1.89
N LEU A 175 -14.80 7.07 -2.41
CA LEU A 175 -15.96 7.57 -1.66
C LEU A 175 -16.41 6.62 -0.55
N ASP A 176 -16.17 5.31 -0.73
CA ASP A 176 -16.61 4.26 0.20
C ASP A 176 -15.51 3.83 1.20
N ASN A 177 -14.29 4.34 1.04
CA ASN A 177 -13.15 3.94 1.86
C ASN A 177 -12.44 5.16 2.46
N ASP A 178 -12.17 5.08 3.76
CA ASP A 178 -11.43 6.09 4.51
C ASP A 178 -10.04 5.57 4.95
N GLY A 179 -9.15 6.50 5.31
CA GLY A 179 -7.87 6.19 5.92
C GLY A 179 -6.88 5.49 4.97
N THR A 180 -6.32 4.36 5.40
CA THR A 180 -5.24 3.66 4.69
C THR A 180 -5.64 3.14 3.31
N ALA A 181 -6.88 2.66 3.15
CA ALA A 181 -7.38 2.18 1.88
C ALA A 181 -7.50 3.31 0.86
N SER A 182 -7.90 4.50 1.30
CA SER A 182 -7.97 5.71 0.47
C SER A 182 -6.59 6.11 -0.06
N ALA A 183 -5.55 6.12 0.78
CA ALA A 183 -4.19 6.46 0.35
C ALA A 183 -3.65 5.52 -0.76
N ILE A 184 -3.96 4.22 -0.66
CA ILE A 184 -3.57 3.24 -1.68
C ILE A 184 -4.34 3.47 -2.98
N LEU A 185 -5.64 3.72 -2.89
CA LEU A 185 -6.48 4.02 -4.06
C LEU A 185 -6.05 5.33 -4.74
N ASP A 186 -5.65 6.34 -3.99
CA ASP A 186 -5.07 7.58 -4.54
C ASP A 186 -3.77 7.33 -5.28
N ALA A 187 -2.90 6.44 -4.77
CA ALA A 187 -1.69 6.03 -5.47
C ALA A 187 -2.02 5.30 -6.79
N HIS A 188 -3.01 4.41 -6.80
CA HIS A 188 -3.48 3.74 -8.02
C HIS A 188 -4.08 4.74 -9.01
N ARG A 189 -4.83 5.74 -8.55
CA ARG A 189 -5.36 6.81 -9.41
C ARG A 189 -4.23 7.59 -10.06
N SER A 190 -3.20 7.97 -9.28
CA SER A 190 -2.01 8.66 -9.80
C SER A 190 -1.31 7.82 -10.87
N LEU A 191 -1.13 6.52 -10.66
CA LEU A 191 -0.57 5.61 -11.66
C LEU A 191 -1.44 5.51 -12.92
N ALA A 192 -2.76 5.36 -12.77
CA ALA A 192 -3.70 5.23 -13.89
C ALA A 192 -3.79 6.51 -14.75
N THR A 193 -3.47 7.67 -14.18
CA THR A 193 -3.46 8.97 -14.87
C THR A 193 -2.06 9.43 -15.29
N ASP A 194 -1.02 8.64 -15.00
CA ASP A 194 0.36 9.01 -15.29
C ASP A 194 0.63 9.12 -16.81
N ALA A 195 1.20 10.25 -17.22
CA ALA A 195 1.47 10.56 -18.62
C ALA A 195 2.46 9.60 -19.25
N SER A 196 3.49 9.12 -18.51
CA SER A 196 4.49 8.19 -19.05
C SER A 196 3.93 6.79 -19.19
N LEU A 197 3.08 6.33 -18.23
CA LEU A 197 2.37 5.07 -18.37
C LEU A 197 1.53 5.08 -19.66
N ARG A 198 0.72 6.13 -19.84
CA ARG A 198 -0.12 6.28 -21.03
C ARG A 198 0.70 6.34 -22.32
N GLN A 199 1.82 7.06 -22.31
CA GLN A 199 2.68 7.17 -23.49
C GLN A 199 3.28 5.82 -23.89
N HIS A 200 3.80 5.03 -22.93
CA HIS A 200 4.33 3.68 -23.21
C HIS A 200 3.27 2.73 -23.77
N LEU A 201 2.05 2.80 -23.25
CA LEU A 201 0.91 2.02 -23.77
C LEU A 201 0.61 2.39 -25.22
N LEU A 202 0.56 3.69 -25.53
CA LEU A 202 0.32 4.19 -26.89
C LEU A 202 1.46 3.81 -27.85
N ASP A 203 2.70 3.95 -27.42
CA ASP A 203 3.87 3.57 -28.24
C ASP A 203 3.84 2.08 -28.56
N GLY A 204 3.48 1.22 -27.62
CA GLY A 204 3.27 -0.20 -27.83
C GLY A 204 2.19 -0.48 -28.90
N ILE A 205 1.04 0.18 -28.83
CA ILE A 205 -0.05 0.06 -29.81
C ILE A 205 0.42 0.53 -31.20
N LEU A 206 1.14 1.66 -31.27
CA LEU A 206 1.67 2.19 -32.53
C LEU A 206 2.73 1.29 -33.17
N THR A 207 3.42 0.45 -32.38
CA THR A 207 4.34 -0.57 -32.90
C THR A 207 3.64 -1.86 -33.34
N GLY A 208 2.32 -1.93 -33.23
CA GLY A 208 1.49 -3.05 -33.71
C GLY A 208 1.11 -4.06 -32.65
N LEU A 209 1.33 -3.77 -31.37
CA LEU A 209 0.82 -4.58 -30.26
C LEU A 209 -0.69 -4.36 -30.07
N SER A 210 -1.40 -5.40 -29.64
CA SER A 210 -2.74 -5.21 -29.09
C SER A 210 -2.69 -4.43 -27.77
N CYS A 211 -3.80 -3.83 -27.37
CA CYS A 211 -3.89 -3.14 -26.08
C CYS A 211 -3.46 -4.05 -24.91
N ALA A 212 -3.86 -5.33 -24.92
CA ALA A 212 -3.44 -6.29 -23.91
C ALA A 212 -1.93 -6.52 -23.88
N GLN A 213 -1.31 -6.71 -25.05
CA GLN A 213 0.14 -6.88 -25.18
C GLN A 213 0.91 -5.62 -24.77
N ALA A 214 0.40 -4.45 -25.15
CA ALA A 214 0.97 -3.16 -24.74
C ALA A 214 0.92 -2.96 -23.23
N ILE A 215 -0.19 -3.36 -22.56
CA ILE A 215 -0.33 -3.29 -21.09
C ILE A 215 0.70 -4.20 -20.39
N VAL A 216 0.85 -5.44 -20.86
CA VAL A 216 1.84 -6.38 -20.30
C VAL A 216 3.26 -5.85 -20.49
N ALA A 217 3.62 -5.43 -21.72
CA ALA A 217 4.94 -4.90 -22.02
C ALA A 217 5.27 -3.64 -21.20
N THR A 218 4.28 -2.75 -21.01
CA THR A 218 4.44 -1.53 -20.20
C THR A 218 4.63 -1.87 -18.73
N SER A 219 3.85 -2.81 -18.19
CA SER A 219 4.01 -3.33 -16.83
C SER A 219 5.43 -3.88 -16.62
N ASP A 220 5.92 -4.71 -17.54
CA ASP A 220 7.26 -5.29 -17.46
C ASP A 220 8.35 -4.22 -17.48
N HIS A 221 8.19 -3.23 -18.33
CA HIS A 221 9.15 -2.12 -18.45
C HIS A 221 9.31 -1.39 -17.11
N PHE A 222 8.21 -0.97 -16.48
CA PHE A 222 8.27 -0.25 -15.20
C PHE A 222 8.66 -1.16 -14.05
N CYS A 223 8.16 -2.39 -14.00
CA CYS A 223 8.51 -3.36 -12.97
C CYS A 223 10.00 -3.72 -12.97
N ALA A 224 10.62 -3.90 -14.17
CA ALA A 224 12.05 -4.14 -14.28
C ALA A 224 12.85 -2.95 -13.74
N ARG A 225 12.52 -1.73 -14.13
CA ARG A 225 13.19 -0.51 -13.64
C ARG A 225 13.08 -0.37 -12.11
N PHE A 226 11.94 -0.71 -11.52
CA PHE A 226 11.75 -0.62 -10.07
C PHE A 226 12.52 -1.70 -9.32
N ARG A 227 12.59 -2.94 -9.84
CA ARG A 227 13.41 -4.01 -9.26
C ARG A 227 14.90 -3.69 -9.28
N ASP A 228 15.37 -3.13 -10.39
CA ASP A 228 16.79 -2.79 -10.59
C ASP A 228 17.23 -1.56 -9.79
N SER A 229 16.29 -0.83 -9.19
CA SER A 229 16.58 0.42 -8.47
C SER A 229 17.46 0.23 -7.22
N GLY A 230 17.51 -0.98 -6.65
CA GLY A 230 18.19 -1.25 -5.37
C GLY A 230 17.49 -0.59 -4.15
N ASN A 231 16.33 0.03 -4.34
CA ASN A 231 15.55 0.69 -3.31
C ASN A 231 14.34 -0.19 -2.95
N THR A 232 14.30 -0.68 -1.71
CA THR A 232 13.22 -1.57 -1.23
C THR A 232 11.83 -0.95 -1.34
N TYR A 233 11.71 0.36 -1.15
CA TYR A 233 10.44 1.07 -1.29
C TYR A 233 9.92 1.08 -2.74
N LEU A 234 10.82 1.22 -3.72
CA LEU A 234 10.45 1.14 -5.13
C LEU A 234 10.10 -0.29 -5.55
N GLN A 235 10.77 -1.28 -4.96
CA GLN A 235 10.45 -2.69 -5.20
C GLN A 235 9.04 -3.05 -4.73
N GLU A 236 8.55 -2.44 -3.64
CA GLU A 236 7.17 -2.61 -3.17
C GLU A 236 6.14 -2.03 -4.17
N ARG A 237 6.49 -0.98 -4.93
CA ARG A 237 5.62 -0.38 -5.97
C ARG A 237 5.44 -1.24 -7.23
N VAL A 238 6.25 -2.26 -7.41
CA VAL A 238 6.06 -3.25 -8.49
C VAL A 238 4.65 -3.85 -8.42
N LEU A 239 4.14 -4.12 -7.22
CA LEU A 239 2.81 -4.66 -7.03
C LEU A 239 1.71 -3.67 -7.43
N ASP A 240 1.89 -2.38 -7.13
CA ASP A 240 0.91 -1.34 -7.49
C ASP A 240 0.81 -1.18 -9.02
N VAL A 241 1.96 -1.19 -9.74
CA VAL A 241 1.97 -1.12 -11.21
C VAL A 241 1.29 -2.33 -11.83
N ARG A 242 1.60 -3.54 -11.34
CA ARG A 242 0.96 -4.77 -11.81
C ARG A 242 -0.54 -4.76 -11.56
N ASP A 243 -0.94 -4.25 -10.39
CA ASP A 243 -2.34 -4.18 -9.99
C ASP A 243 -3.14 -3.24 -10.91
N VAL A 244 -2.64 -2.03 -11.14
CA VAL A 244 -3.25 -1.05 -12.06
C VAL A 244 -3.34 -1.62 -13.48
N CYS A 245 -2.28 -2.25 -13.98
CA CYS A 245 -2.27 -2.88 -15.30
C CYS A 245 -3.28 -4.04 -15.39
N PHE A 246 -3.40 -4.86 -14.35
CA PHE A 246 -4.38 -5.94 -14.33
C PHE A 246 -5.82 -5.41 -14.31
N GLN A 247 -6.11 -4.42 -13.47
CA GLN A 247 -7.42 -3.77 -13.43
C GLN A 247 -7.77 -3.13 -14.79
N LEU A 248 -6.78 -2.53 -15.46
CA LEU A 248 -6.98 -1.98 -16.80
C LEU A 248 -7.39 -3.06 -17.81
N LEU A 249 -6.75 -4.24 -17.76
CA LEU A 249 -7.16 -5.40 -18.57
C LEU A 249 -8.59 -5.84 -18.25
N GLN A 250 -9.00 -5.87 -16.99
CA GLN A 250 -10.37 -6.20 -16.59
C GLN A 250 -11.38 -5.21 -17.15
N HIS A 251 -11.09 -3.91 -17.10
CA HIS A 251 -11.98 -2.88 -17.63
C HIS A 251 -12.12 -2.90 -19.16
N ILE A 252 -11.05 -3.33 -19.87
CA ILE A 252 -11.07 -3.41 -21.34
C ILE A 252 -11.72 -4.71 -21.84
N TYR A 253 -11.37 -5.85 -21.22
CA TYR A 253 -11.74 -7.19 -21.74
C TYR A 253 -12.75 -7.93 -20.88
N GLY A 254 -13.11 -7.38 -19.73
CA GLY A 254 -14.11 -7.92 -18.81
C GLY A 254 -13.59 -8.98 -17.84
N GLU A 255 -14.30 -9.15 -16.72
CA GLU A 255 -13.96 -10.10 -15.65
C GLU A 255 -14.10 -11.58 -16.08
N ALA A 256 -14.90 -11.88 -17.08
CA ALA A 256 -15.00 -13.25 -17.61
C ALA A 256 -13.66 -13.75 -18.16
N ARG A 257 -12.83 -12.86 -18.70
CA ARG A 257 -11.49 -13.17 -19.20
C ARG A 257 -10.41 -13.00 -18.15
N PHE A 258 -10.56 -12.01 -17.27
CA PHE A 258 -9.66 -11.68 -16.18
C PHE A 258 -10.43 -11.71 -14.85
N PRO A 259 -10.73 -12.91 -14.30
CA PRO A 259 -11.61 -13.04 -13.15
C PRO A 259 -11.01 -12.44 -11.89
N PRO A 260 -11.87 -11.91 -10.99
CA PRO A 260 -11.43 -11.53 -9.64
C PRO A 260 -10.93 -12.78 -8.88
N PRO A 261 -10.20 -12.60 -7.74
CA PRO A 261 -9.84 -13.72 -6.89
C PRO A 261 -11.08 -14.50 -6.47
N GLY A 262 -10.94 -15.84 -6.37
CA GLY A 262 -12.06 -16.72 -6.05
C GLY A 262 -12.80 -16.30 -4.78
N GLN A 263 -14.13 -16.43 -4.79
CA GLN A 263 -14.95 -16.14 -3.61
C GLN A 263 -14.63 -17.12 -2.48
N LEU A 264 -14.28 -16.58 -1.32
CA LEU A 264 -14.14 -17.36 -0.10
C LEU A 264 -15.54 -17.75 0.41
N ARG A 265 -15.75 -19.04 0.69
CA ARG A 265 -17.07 -19.57 1.10
C ARG A 265 -17.13 -20.05 2.55
N GLU A 266 -15.96 -20.17 3.17
CA GLU A 266 -15.79 -20.65 4.55
C GLU A 266 -14.60 -19.93 5.19
N ALA A 267 -14.40 -20.12 6.50
CA ALA A 267 -13.24 -19.59 7.20
C ALA A 267 -11.95 -20.03 6.52
N THR A 268 -11.22 -19.08 5.94
CA THR A 268 -10.08 -19.34 5.05
C THR A 268 -8.84 -18.61 5.54
N ILE A 269 -7.71 -19.32 5.49
CA ILE A 269 -6.37 -18.74 5.60
C ILE A 269 -5.76 -18.77 4.20
N CYS A 270 -5.51 -17.58 3.67
CA CYS A 270 -4.99 -17.43 2.32
C CYS A 270 -3.46 -17.51 2.33
N LEU A 271 -2.92 -18.36 1.48
CA LEU A 271 -1.49 -18.49 1.19
C LEU A 271 -1.23 -17.84 -0.18
N ALA A 272 -0.24 -16.97 -0.28
CA ALA A 272 0.14 -16.34 -1.55
C ALA A 272 1.64 -16.03 -1.60
N ASP A 273 2.21 -16.00 -2.81
CA ASP A 273 3.55 -15.45 -3.01
C ASP A 273 3.55 -13.97 -2.68
N GLU A 274 2.69 -13.24 -3.35
CA GLU A 274 2.42 -11.81 -3.20
C GLU A 274 0.91 -11.61 -3.36
N LEU A 275 0.37 -10.61 -2.71
CA LEU A 275 -1.04 -10.23 -2.83
C LEU A 275 -1.11 -8.73 -3.09
N THR A 276 -1.77 -8.34 -4.18
CA THR A 276 -1.94 -6.91 -4.47
C THR A 276 -3.00 -6.29 -3.57
N PRO A 277 -2.94 -4.96 -3.34
CA PRO A 277 -3.95 -4.26 -2.55
C PRO A 277 -5.38 -4.49 -3.06
N SER A 278 -5.61 -4.44 -4.37
CA SER A 278 -6.93 -4.68 -4.95
C SER A 278 -7.40 -6.11 -4.73
N GLN A 279 -6.53 -7.10 -4.93
CA GLN A 279 -6.86 -8.49 -4.61
C GLN A 279 -7.28 -8.64 -3.15
N PHE A 280 -6.53 -8.00 -2.22
CA PHE A 280 -6.90 -8.03 -0.81
C PHE A 280 -8.28 -7.38 -0.59
N LEU A 281 -8.56 -6.22 -1.18
CA LEU A 281 -9.83 -5.51 -1.02
C LEU A 281 -11.01 -6.30 -1.59
N GLU A 282 -10.82 -7.05 -2.67
CA GLU A 282 -11.83 -7.91 -3.30
C GLU A 282 -12.18 -9.17 -2.48
N LEU A 283 -11.27 -9.64 -1.61
CA LEU A 283 -11.54 -10.80 -0.76
C LEU A 283 -12.64 -10.52 0.26
N ASP A 284 -13.55 -11.48 0.45
CA ASP A 284 -14.57 -11.39 1.48
C ASP A 284 -13.95 -11.46 2.89
N LYS A 285 -13.98 -10.31 3.60
CA LYS A 285 -13.41 -10.17 4.94
C LYS A 285 -14.14 -10.99 6.00
N ALA A 286 -15.40 -11.37 5.76
CA ALA A 286 -16.14 -12.24 6.68
C ALA A 286 -15.53 -13.65 6.73
N HIS A 287 -15.02 -14.13 5.59
CA HIS A 287 -14.41 -15.46 5.46
C HIS A 287 -12.89 -15.44 5.53
N LEU A 288 -12.23 -14.34 5.26
CA LEU A 288 -10.77 -14.21 5.38
C LEU A 288 -10.34 -14.16 6.84
N LYS A 289 -9.71 -15.23 7.33
CA LYS A 289 -9.31 -15.39 8.73
C LYS A 289 -7.81 -15.21 8.96
N GLY A 290 -7.01 -15.24 7.91
CA GLY A 290 -5.56 -15.02 8.02
C GLY A 290 -4.87 -14.97 6.66
N LEU A 291 -3.65 -14.42 6.66
CA LEU A 291 -2.81 -14.29 5.48
C LEU A 291 -1.42 -14.87 5.74
N LEU A 292 -0.93 -15.62 4.76
CA LEU A 292 0.42 -16.17 4.70
C LEU A 292 1.06 -15.70 3.40
N LEU A 293 2.11 -14.89 3.49
CA LEU A 293 2.76 -14.31 2.33
C LEU A 293 4.23 -14.77 2.27
N ARG A 294 4.69 -15.26 1.10
CA ARG A 294 6.12 -15.55 0.87
C ARG A 294 6.90 -14.25 0.82
N GLY A 295 6.43 -13.29 0.02
CA GLY A 295 7.02 -11.97 -0.15
C GLY A 295 6.35 -10.92 0.74
N GLY A 296 6.83 -9.71 0.62
CA GLY A 296 6.28 -8.53 1.29
C GLY A 296 7.07 -8.11 2.53
N GLY A 297 7.42 -6.83 2.58
CA GLY A 297 7.97 -6.18 3.76
C GLY A 297 6.88 -5.93 4.81
N THR A 298 7.29 -5.57 6.03
CA THR A 298 6.37 -5.13 7.10
C THR A 298 5.64 -3.83 6.77
N THR A 299 6.08 -3.15 5.74
CA THR A 299 5.60 -1.87 5.22
C THR A 299 4.79 -2.00 3.93
N SER A 300 4.65 -3.22 3.34
CA SER A 300 3.87 -3.40 2.12
C SER A 300 2.41 -2.97 2.32
N HIS A 301 1.81 -2.39 1.29
CA HIS A 301 0.43 -1.89 1.32
C HIS A 301 -0.57 -2.98 1.73
N THR A 302 -0.37 -4.21 1.29
CA THR A 302 -1.21 -5.36 1.67
C THR A 302 -1.11 -5.68 3.16
N VAL A 303 0.10 -5.59 3.76
CA VAL A 303 0.30 -5.79 5.20
C VAL A 303 -0.36 -4.66 6.00
N ILE A 304 -0.26 -3.42 5.52
CA ILE A 304 -0.91 -2.27 6.15
C ILE A 304 -2.44 -2.45 6.14
N LEU A 305 -3.01 -2.88 4.99
CA LEU A 305 -4.43 -3.21 4.90
C LEU A 305 -4.81 -4.37 5.83
N ALA A 306 -4.04 -5.45 5.87
CA ALA A 306 -4.32 -6.58 6.76
C ALA A 306 -4.38 -6.14 8.24
N ARG A 307 -3.50 -5.23 8.65
CA ARG A 307 -3.53 -4.62 10.00
C ARG A 307 -4.78 -3.79 10.24
N SER A 308 -5.20 -2.95 9.28
CA SER A 308 -6.40 -2.12 9.44
C SER A 308 -7.68 -2.95 9.57
N PHE A 309 -7.70 -4.14 8.96
CA PHE A 309 -8.78 -5.11 9.10
C PHE A 309 -8.59 -6.12 10.24
N ASN A 310 -7.50 -6.00 11.04
CA ASN A 310 -7.16 -6.92 12.13
C ASN A 310 -7.07 -8.38 11.68
N ILE A 311 -6.54 -8.66 10.48
CA ILE A 311 -6.40 -10.01 9.94
C ILE A 311 -5.01 -10.54 10.32
N PRO A 312 -4.91 -11.62 11.12
CA PRO A 312 -3.64 -12.25 11.47
C PRO A 312 -2.81 -12.55 10.22
N THR A 313 -1.55 -12.09 10.19
CA THR A 313 -0.74 -12.17 8.98
C THR A 313 0.70 -12.55 9.31
N LEU A 314 1.22 -13.52 8.57
CA LEU A 314 2.61 -13.95 8.60
C LEU A 314 3.27 -13.70 7.24
N VAL A 315 4.52 -13.22 7.24
CA VAL A 315 5.32 -13.02 6.03
C VAL A 315 6.61 -13.82 6.07
N GLY A 316 7.20 -14.06 4.89
CA GLY A 316 8.39 -14.89 4.77
C GLY A 316 8.09 -16.38 4.94
N VAL A 317 6.88 -16.82 4.58
CA VAL A 317 6.52 -18.25 4.64
C VAL A 317 7.20 -19.02 3.52
N ASP A 318 7.55 -20.27 3.79
CA ASP A 318 7.99 -21.21 2.77
C ASP A 318 6.75 -21.77 2.04
N LEU A 319 6.43 -21.18 0.91
CA LEU A 319 5.25 -21.55 0.11
C LEU A 319 5.34 -23.00 -0.35
N ASP A 320 6.50 -23.44 -0.81
CA ASP A 320 6.68 -24.77 -1.38
C ASP A 320 6.49 -25.87 -0.33
N ALA A 321 6.87 -25.58 0.92
CA ALA A 321 6.62 -26.46 2.06
C ALA A 321 5.14 -26.47 2.49
N LEU A 322 4.38 -25.40 2.20
CA LEU A 322 2.97 -25.26 2.58
C LEU A 322 1.99 -25.73 1.51
N LEU A 323 2.34 -25.68 0.22
CA LEU A 323 1.47 -26.14 -0.88
C LEU A 323 0.91 -27.56 -0.71
N PRO A 324 1.67 -28.55 -0.19
CA PRO A 324 1.10 -29.88 0.05
C PRO A 324 -0.03 -29.93 1.08
N TRP A 325 -0.19 -28.87 1.87
CA TRP A 325 -1.25 -28.71 2.88
C TRP A 325 -2.47 -27.92 2.38
N GLU A 326 -2.48 -27.55 1.10
CA GLU A 326 -3.64 -26.87 0.52
C GLU A 326 -4.91 -27.69 0.71
N GLY A 327 -6.00 -27.01 1.08
CA GLY A 327 -7.29 -27.63 1.37
C GLY A 327 -7.43 -28.25 2.77
N THR A 328 -6.35 -28.28 3.58
CA THR A 328 -6.42 -28.78 4.97
C THR A 328 -6.82 -27.68 5.94
N GLN A 329 -7.23 -28.05 7.14
CA GLN A 329 -7.44 -27.10 8.24
C GLN A 329 -6.09 -26.65 8.79
N VAL A 330 -5.96 -25.35 9.02
CA VAL A 330 -4.75 -24.79 9.63
C VAL A 330 -5.14 -23.77 10.69
N GLN A 331 -4.19 -23.48 11.58
CA GLN A 331 -4.32 -22.46 12.62
C GLN A 331 -3.15 -21.49 12.50
N ILE A 332 -3.45 -20.22 12.21
CA ILE A 332 -2.46 -19.14 12.24
C ILE A 332 -2.38 -18.52 13.63
N ASP A 333 -1.18 -18.25 14.08
CA ASP A 333 -0.87 -17.45 15.28
C ASP A 333 0.05 -16.29 14.86
N GLY A 334 -0.57 -15.16 14.52
CA GLY A 334 0.11 -13.93 14.14
C GLY A 334 0.79 -13.21 15.31
N THR A 335 0.60 -13.67 16.55
CA THR A 335 1.28 -13.14 17.74
C THR A 335 2.60 -13.87 17.96
N ALA A 336 2.57 -15.21 17.90
CA ALA A 336 3.75 -16.05 18.09
C ALA A 336 4.55 -16.32 16.80
N GLY A 337 4.04 -15.93 15.63
CA GLY A 337 4.70 -16.20 14.34
C GLY A 337 4.62 -17.67 13.93
N LEU A 338 3.52 -18.35 14.23
CA LEU A 338 3.35 -19.77 14.04
C LEU A 338 2.19 -20.10 13.09
N LEU A 339 2.40 -21.10 12.25
CA LEU A 339 1.34 -21.78 11.53
C LEU A 339 1.33 -23.24 11.95
N VAL A 340 0.19 -23.71 12.44
CA VAL A 340 -0.05 -25.15 12.73
C VAL A 340 -0.88 -25.72 11.60
N VAL A 341 -0.38 -26.79 10.98
CA VAL A 341 -1.12 -27.51 9.93
C VAL A 341 -1.75 -28.77 10.50
N ASP A 342 -2.93 -29.11 10.00
CA ASP A 342 -3.73 -30.26 10.46
C ASP A 342 -3.81 -30.36 12.01
N PRO A 343 -4.34 -29.31 12.68
CA PRO A 343 -4.34 -29.25 14.15
C PRO A 343 -5.15 -30.39 14.76
N SER A 344 -4.50 -31.19 15.61
CA SER A 344 -5.20 -32.21 16.37
C SER A 344 -6.32 -31.60 17.25
N PRO A 345 -7.33 -32.37 17.70
CA PRO A 345 -8.36 -31.87 18.60
C PRO A 345 -7.81 -31.25 19.90
N ALA A 346 -6.64 -31.68 20.35
CA ALA A 346 -5.97 -31.11 21.51
C ALA A 346 -5.40 -29.72 21.22
N VAL A 347 -4.79 -29.54 20.04
CA VAL A 347 -4.28 -28.25 19.57
C VAL A 347 -5.44 -27.27 19.32
N ALA A 348 -6.52 -27.72 18.69
CA ALA A 348 -7.70 -26.90 18.47
C ALA A 348 -8.30 -26.38 19.80
N ARG A 349 -8.38 -27.26 20.83
CA ARG A 349 -8.82 -26.85 22.18
C ARG A 349 -7.86 -25.87 22.84
N TYR A 350 -6.56 -26.02 22.64
CA TYR A 350 -5.58 -25.05 23.13
C TYR A 350 -5.87 -23.64 22.58
N TYR A 351 -6.01 -23.47 21.28
CA TYR A 351 -6.31 -22.17 20.69
C TYR A 351 -7.71 -21.64 21.03
N GLN A 352 -8.70 -22.51 21.20
CA GLN A 352 -10.02 -22.11 21.70
C GLN A 352 -9.92 -21.56 23.14
N GLN A 353 -9.10 -22.18 23.96
CA GLN A 353 -8.88 -21.72 25.34
C GLN A 353 -8.12 -20.38 25.35
N GLU A 354 -7.08 -20.22 24.54
CA GLU A 354 -6.37 -18.94 24.39
C GLU A 354 -7.31 -17.83 23.91
N ALA A 355 -8.14 -18.08 22.89
CA ALA A 355 -9.14 -17.13 22.41
C ALA A 355 -10.15 -16.75 23.49
N TRP A 356 -10.60 -17.73 24.28
CA TRP A 356 -11.50 -17.48 25.40
C TRP A 356 -10.84 -16.61 26.49
N VAL A 357 -9.59 -16.90 26.86
CA VAL A 357 -8.82 -16.10 27.83
C VAL A 357 -8.67 -14.67 27.33
N GLN A 358 -8.30 -14.47 26.05
CA GLN A 358 -8.19 -13.14 25.46
C GLN A 358 -9.52 -12.38 25.47
N ALA A 359 -10.64 -13.05 25.14
CA ALA A 359 -11.96 -12.46 25.19
C ALA A 359 -12.34 -12.06 26.64
N GLN A 360 -11.98 -12.86 27.66
CA GLN A 360 -12.21 -12.52 29.08
C GLN A 360 -11.38 -11.30 29.50
N ILE A 361 -10.11 -11.22 29.07
CA ILE A 361 -9.24 -10.07 29.32
C ILE A 361 -9.86 -8.81 28.71
N GLN A 362 -10.28 -8.88 27.44
CA GLN A 362 -10.95 -7.75 26.76
C GLN A 362 -12.23 -7.35 27.50
N GLN A 363 -13.06 -8.31 27.91
CA GLN A 363 -14.29 -8.02 28.65
C GLN A 363 -13.98 -7.36 30.00
N GLN A 364 -12.96 -7.82 30.73
CA GLN A 364 -12.51 -7.18 31.95
C GLN A 364 -11.98 -5.75 31.71
N GLN A 365 -11.26 -5.54 30.62
CA GLN A 365 -10.78 -4.22 30.24
C GLN A 365 -11.92 -3.26 29.91
N GLN A 366 -13.01 -3.74 29.29
CA GLN A 366 -14.20 -2.92 28.99
C GLN A 366 -14.80 -2.27 30.23
N VAL A 367 -14.75 -2.95 31.40
CA VAL A 367 -15.25 -2.40 32.70
C VAL A 367 -14.48 -1.13 33.11
N TRP A 368 -13.26 -0.93 32.56
CA TRP A 368 -12.40 0.20 32.87
C TRP A 368 -12.51 1.35 31.86
N LEU A 369 -13.14 1.15 30.70
CA LEU A 369 -13.20 2.15 29.64
C LEU A 369 -13.89 3.46 30.08
N ASP A 370 -14.93 3.35 30.92
CA ASP A 370 -15.69 4.50 31.42
C ASP A 370 -15.16 5.02 32.76
N LYS A 371 -14.09 4.42 33.31
CA LYS A 371 -13.52 4.85 34.58
C LYS A 371 -12.39 5.84 34.36
N PRO A 372 -12.30 6.88 35.20
CA PRO A 372 -11.16 7.77 35.15
C PRO A 372 -9.86 7.02 35.50
N GLY A 373 -8.78 7.31 34.80
CA GLY A 373 -7.46 6.85 35.18
C GLY A 373 -7.12 7.36 36.59
N GLN A 374 -6.86 6.45 37.55
CA GLN A 374 -6.55 6.80 38.92
C GLN A 374 -5.57 5.81 39.52
N THR A 375 -4.55 6.30 40.21
CA THR A 375 -3.63 5.47 40.98
C THR A 375 -4.28 4.95 42.25
N GLU A 376 -3.69 3.95 42.95
CA GLU A 376 -4.21 3.38 44.19
C GLU A 376 -4.27 4.43 45.31
N ASP A 377 -3.42 5.44 45.32
CA ASP A 377 -3.42 6.55 46.28
C ASP A 377 -4.39 7.70 45.90
N GLY A 378 -5.19 7.51 44.85
CA GLY A 378 -6.27 8.40 44.47
C GLY A 378 -5.87 9.54 43.53
N ILE A 379 -4.64 9.57 43.01
CA ILE A 379 -4.20 10.60 42.07
C ILE A 379 -4.83 10.30 40.70
N ARG A 380 -5.53 11.27 40.12
CA ARG A 380 -6.08 11.17 38.77
C ARG A 380 -4.98 11.33 37.73
N VAL A 381 -4.97 10.43 36.76
CA VAL A 381 -4.09 10.47 35.58
C VAL A 381 -4.98 10.53 34.35
N GLU A 382 -4.77 11.55 33.53
CA GLU A 382 -5.48 11.70 32.26
C GLU A 382 -4.98 10.67 31.26
N ILE A 383 -5.90 9.93 30.66
CA ILE A 383 -5.62 8.96 29.59
C ILE A 383 -5.89 9.65 28.25
N ALA A 384 -4.82 10.07 27.59
CA ALA A 384 -4.90 10.79 26.33
C ALA A 384 -4.45 9.91 25.17
N ALA A 385 -5.16 9.97 24.03
CA ALA A 385 -4.81 9.26 22.81
C ALA A 385 -3.92 10.12 21.91
N ASN A 386 -3.02 9.48 21.19
CA ASN A 386 -2.36 10.07 20.04
C ASN A 386 -3.07 9.62 18.78
N ILE A 387 -3.50 10.56 17.93
CA ILE A 387 -4.16 10.29 16.66
C ILE A 387 -3.38 10.89 15.50
N ALA A 388 -3.41 10.24 14.35
CA ALA A 388 -2.85 10.70 13.09
C ALA A 388 -3.94 11.20 12.12
N HIS A 389 -5.14 10.63 12.21
CA HIS A 389 -6.30 10.99 11.38
C HIS A 389 -7.52 11.29 12.26
N SER A 390 -8.40 12.18 11.78
CA SER A 390 -9.62 12.57 12.52
C SER A 390 -10.54 11.38 12.84
N VAL A 391 -10.61 10.40 11.94
CA VAL A 391 -11.43 9.18 12.10
C VAL A 391 -10.98 8.30 13.27
N GLU A 392 -9.71 8.36 13.67
CA GLU A 392 -9.16 7.61 14.81
C GLU A 392 -9.71 8.11 16.15
N ALA A 393 -10.20 9.35 16.20
CA ALA A 393 -10.78 9.93 17.42
C ALA A 393 -11.96 9.11 17.94
N VAL A 394 -12.85 8.63 17.06
CA VAL A 394 -13.98 7.78 17.42
C VAL A 394 -13.50 6.51 18.14
N ALA A 395 -12.53 5.83 17.54
CA ALA A 395 -11.97 4.60 18.12
C ALA A 395 -11.23 4.89 19.44
N ALA A 396 -10.49 6.00 19.54
CA ALA A 396 -9.77 6.41 20.73
C ALA A 396 -10.76 6.61 21.91
N PHE A 397 -11.82 7.38 21.70
CA PHE A 397 -12.82 7.64 22.75
C PHE A 397 -13.62 6.39 23.12
N ASN A 398 -13.95 5.52 22.14
CA ASN A 398 -14.61 4.24 22.41
C ASN A 398 -13.70 3.26 23.20
N ASN A 399 -12.39 3.42 23.12
CA ASN A 399 -11.41 2.66 23.89
C ASN A 399 -10.98 3.36 25.19
N GLY A 400 -11.75 4.34 25.67
CA GLY A 400 -11.60 4.94 26.99
C GLY A 400 -10.65 6.13 27.06
N ALA A 401 -10.21 6.69 25.94
CA ALA A 401 -9.46 7.95 25.94
C ALA A 401 -10.34 9.08 26.52
N GLN A 402 -9.75 9.92 27.36
CA GLN A 402 -10.41 11.06 27.98
C GLN A 402 -10.17 12.34 27.17
N SER A 403 -9.09 12.35 26.39
CA SER A 403 -8.72 13.47 25.53
C SER A 403 -7.86 13.00 24.36
N VAL A 404 -7.61 13.89 23.41
CA VAL A 404 -6.56 13.76 22.40
C VAL A 404 -5.32 14.50 22.90
N GLY A 405 -4.30 13.76 23.29
CA GLY A 405 -3.04 14.33 23.77
C GLY A 405 -2.15 14.87 22.66
N LEU A 406 -2.19 14.22 21.49
CA LEU A 406 -1.46 14.64 20.30
C LEU A 406 -2.27 14.29 19.05
N PHE A 407 -2.56 15.31 18.24
CA PHE A 407 -3.00 15.12 16.87
C PHE A 407 -1.80 15.38 15.95
N ARG A 408 -1.35 14.33 15.25
CA ARG A 408 -0.22 14.40 14.33
C ARG A 408 -0.66 15.07 13.02
N THR A 409 -0.81 16.39 13.08
CA THR A 409 -1.30 17.17 11.93
C THR A 409 -0.36 17.15 10.74
N GLU A 410 0.91 16.80 10.93
CA GLU A 410 1.86 16.55 9.84
C GLU A 410 1.34 15.49 8.84
N MET A 411 0.55 14.51 9.29
CA MET A 411 -0.06 13.51 8.41
C MET A 411 -1.05 14.12 7.42
N LEU A 412 -1.69 15.24 7.77
CA LEU A 412 -2.62 15.95 6.89
C LEU A 412 -1.91 16.59 5.69
N TYR A 413 -0.60 16.77 5.78
CA TYR A 413 0.23 17.37 4.73
C TYR A 413 1.02 16.31 3.96
N MET A 414 1.12 15.07 4.50
CA MET A 414 2.04 14.07 3.97
C MET A 414 1.53 13.35 2.72
N ASP A 415 0.22 13.16 2.58
CA ASP A 415 -0.37 12.33 1.51
C ASP A 415 -1.06 13.19 0.43
N ARG A 416 -0.66 14.45 0.28
CA ARG A 416 -1.30 15.44 -0.59
C ARG A 416 -0.30 16.16 -1.49
N PRO A 417 -0.71 16.55 -2.69
CA PRO A 417 0.13 17.32 -3.61
C PRO A 417 0.28 18.80 -3.20
N GLY A 418 -0.41 19.25 -2.13
CA GLY A 418 -0.34 20.62 -1.63
C GLY A 418 -0.85 20.72 -0.21
N ALA A 419 -0.59 21.85 0.46
CA ALA A 419 -1.12 22.11 1.80
C ALA A 419 -2.66 22.09 1.77
N PRO A 420 -3.31 21.51 2.80
CA PRO A 420 -4.76 21.57 2.92
C PRO A 420 -5.22 23.04 3.05
N SER A 421 -6.36 23.36 2.45
CA SER A 421 -6.99 24.67 2.63
C SER A 421 -7.49 24.84 4.07
N GLU A 422 -7.76 26.11 4.46
CA GLU A 422 -8.30 26.41 5.78
C GLU A 422 -9.65 25.71 6.04
N ASP A 423 -10.51 25.64 5.03
CA ASP A 423 -11.81 24.96 5.12
C ASP A 423 -11.65 23.44 5.29
N GLU A 424 -10.68 22.83 4.60
CA GLU A 424 -10.37 21.39 4.77
C GLU A 424 -9.84 21.11 6.17
N LEU A 425 -8.90 21.91 6.66
CA LEU A 425 -8.38 21.78 8.04
C LEU A 425 -9.48 21.96 9.07
N TYR A 426 -10.37 22.95 8.87
CA TYR A 426 -11.53 23.18 9.73
C TYR A 426 -12.41 21.92 9.80
N ASN A 427 -12.76 21.34 8.65
CA ASN A 427 -13.59 20.15 8.60
C ASN A 427 -12.90 18.93 9.28
N ILE A 428 -11.61 18.74 9.07
CA ILE A 428 -10.84 17.65 9.71
C ILE A 428 -10.80 17.83 11.23
N PHE A 429 -10.57 19.04 11.71
CA PHE A 429 -10.57 19.31 13.14
C PHE A 429 -11.97 19.17 13.74
N CYS A 430 -13.04 19.59 13.05
CA CYS A 430 -14.41 19.33 13.49
C CYS A 430 -14.69 17.84 13.62
N GLN A 431 -14.31 17.02 12.63
CA GLN A 431 -14.45 15.56 12.68
C GLN A 431 -13.70 14.93 13.85
N ALA A 432 -12.53 15.45 14.21
CA ALA A 432 -11.79 14.97 15.38
C ALA A 432 -12.41 15.40 16.71
N LEU A 433 -13.06 16.57 16.75
CA LEU A 433 -13.67 17.13 17.95
C LEU A 433 -15.09 16.62 18.23
N GLU A 434 -15.87 16.29 17.20
CA GLU A 434 -17.24 15.77 17.36
C GLU A 434 -17.33 14.55 18.30
N PRO A 435 -16.47 13.52 18.15
CA PRO A 435 -16.49 12.35 19.06
C PRO A 435 -16.08 12.68 20.49
N ALA A 436 -15.38 13.78 20.71
CA ALA A 436 -14.98 14.21 22.06
C ALA A 436 -16.16 14.60 22.92
N ALA A 437 -17.29 15.05 22.33
CA ALA A 437 -18.53 15.35 23.04
C ALA A 437 -18.34 16.25 24.29
N GLY A 438 -17.40 17.21 24.23
CA GLY A 438 -17.05 18.12 25.31
C GLY A 438 -16.00 17.61 26.29
N ARG A 439 -15.33 16.51 25.96
CA ARG A 439 -14.17 15.96 26.69
C ARG A 439 -12.88 16.65 26.31
#